data_4be073eea901530077f9b03e96650cbb
#
_entry.id   4be073eea901530077f9b03e96650cbb
#
_cell.length_a   1.000
_cell.length_b   1.000
_cell.length_c   1.000
_cell.angle_alpha   90.00
_cell.angle_beta   90.00
_cell.angle_gamma   90.00
#
_symmetry.space_group_name_H-M   'P 1'
#
loop_
_entity.id
_entity.type
_entity.pdbx_description
1 polymer ?
#
loop_
_entity_poly.entity_id
_entity_poly.type
_entity_poly.pdbx_seq_one_letter_code
_entity_poly.pdbx_strand_id
1 'polypeptide(L)'
;ENPVKTELSCFNWYQAIDDYKQMTATTAGIRGRERLIAPIKFIWNYAGNCLTNQHGGINQMHPILLDDKKCETIVVIDTTLTPSARYADFLLPSCLNLEEHDWTSDGDSNIAYVIFDNKCIEPLGEAKSIYDICAGVANELGVKEAFTEGRTQYQWLEKLYAESRKAIPELPPTLEEAYTVSKMYEDAKLVASAHKKPEKNDEDE
;
A
#
# COMPACT_ATOMS: atom_id res chain seq x y z
N GLU A 1 8.71 -5.16 -11.07
CA GLU A 1 8.96 -3.71 -11.15
C GLU A 1 7.78 -3.03 -11.87
N ASN A 2 7.31 -1.85 -11.37
CA ASN A 2 6.23 -1.11 -12.01
C ASN A 2 6.63 -0.67 -13.43
N PRO A 3 5.91 -1.08 -14.48
CA PRO A 3 6.22 -0.69 -15.86
C PRO A 3 5.96 0.81 -16.12
N VAL A 4 5.09 1.42 -15.32
CA VAL A 4 4.79 2.86 -15.42
C VAL A 4 5.79 3.63 -14.58
N LYS A 5 6.66 4.39 -15.22
CA LYS A 5 7.71 5.18 -14.56
C LYS A 5 7.30 6.62 -14.30
N THR A 6 6.10 7.02 -14.72
CA THR A 6 5.61 8.39 -14.50
C THR A 6 5.07 8.52 -13.10
N GLU A 7 5.65 9.42 -12.32
CA GLU A 7 5.24 9.72 -10.96
C GLU A 7 4.81 11.18 -10.84
N LEU A 8 3.75 11.41 -10.07
CA LEU A 8 3.24 12.71 -9.69
C LEU A 8 3.46 12.94 -8.19
N SER A 9 3.70 14.17 -7.81
CA SER A 9 3.73 14.55 -6.39
C SER A 9 2.36 14.38 -5.74
N CYS A 10 2.34 13.84 -4.52
CA CYS A 10 1.13 13.76 -3.70
C CYS A 10 0.52 15.14 -3.35
N PHE A 11 1.24 16.23 -3.59
CA PHE A 11 0.78 17.58 -3.28
C PHE A 11 0.05 18.28 -4.43
N ASN A 12 0.21 17.83 -5.67
CA ASN A 12 -0.33 18.54 -6.85
C ASN A 12 -0.94 17.64 -7.92
N TRP A 13 -1.12 16.35 -7.66
CA TRP A 13 -1.68 15.38 -8.61
C TRP A 13 -3.05 15.80 -9.16
N TYR A 14 -3.87 16.48 -8.36
CA TYR A 14 -5.19 16.95 -8.78
C TYR A 14 -5.13 17.99 -9.92
N GLN A 15 -4.03 18.75 -10.01
CA GLN A 15 -3.81 19.69 -11.10
C GLN A 15 -3.64 18.97 -12.45
N ALA A 16 -3.15 17.72 -12.42
CA ALA A 16 -3.05 16.89 -13.62
C ALA A 16 -4.41 16.45 -14.17
N ILE A 17 -5.45 16.44 -13.33
CA ILE A 17 -6.84 16.23 -13.77
C ILE A 17 -7.34 17.49 -14.47
N ASP A 18 -7.07 18.65 -13.87
CA ASP A 18 -7.59 19.95 -14.36
C ASP A 18 -6.87 20.41 -15.62
N ASP A 19 -5.55 20.50 -15.58
CA ASP A 19 -4.73 20.88 -16.75
C ASP A 19 -3.40 20.11 -16.78
N TYR A 20 -3.41 18.89 -17.31
CA TYR A 20 -2.21 18.05 -17.42
C TYR A 20 -1.10 18.68 -18.27
N LYS A 21 -1.43 19.64 -19.18
CA LYS A 21 -0.45 20.27 -20.07
C LYS A 21 0.53 21.14 -19.31
N GLN A 22 0.12 21.68 -18.18
CA GLN A 22 0.98 22.47 -17.28
C GLN A 22 1.89 21.60 -16.41
N MET A 23 1.64 20.29 -16.36
CA MET A 23 2.37 19.35 -15.51
C MET A 23 3.65 18.89 -16.21
N THR A 24 4.76 19.51 -15.85
CA THR A 24 6.10 19.17 -16.35
C THR A 24 7.07 18.81 -15.21
N ALA A 25 8.22 18.24 -15.54
CA ALA A 25 9.27 17.98 -14.57
C ALA A 25 9.72 19.27 -13.85
N THR A 26 9.76 20.39 -14.56
CA THR A 26 10.19 21.69 -14.02
C THR A 26 9.08 22.37 -13.20
N THR A 27 7.83 22.37 -13.68
CA THR A 27 6.74 23.14 -13.05
C THR A 27 6.03 22.37 -11.94
N ALA A 28 5.98 21.05 -12.03
CA ALA A 28 5.19 20.19 -11.15
C ALA A 28 5.97 19.01 -10.54
N GLY A 29 7.27 18.91 -10.81
CA GLY A 29 8.10 17.83 -10.27
C GLY A 29 7.77 16.44 -10.80
N ILE A 30 7.26 16.35 -12.06
CA ILE A 30 7.00 15.07 -12.70
C ILE A 30 8.30 14.26 -12.77
N ARG A 31 8.24 12.98 -12.38
CA ARG A 31 9.34 12.04 -12.51
C ARG A 31 9.05 11.02 -13.62
N GLY A 32 10.09 10.43 -14.16
CA GLY A 32 10.00 9.40 -15.19
C GLY A 32 9.70 9.91 -16.60
N ARG A 33 9.33 11.20 -16.77
CA ARG A 33 9.19 11.88 -18.06
C ARG A 33 9.21 13.40 -17.92
N GLU A 34 9.39 14.09 -19.04
CA GLU A 34 9.50 15.55 -19.06
C GLU A 34 8.15 16.24 -18.78
N ARG A 35 7.04 15.67 -19.28
CA ARG A 35 5.69 16.19 -19.08
C ARG A 35 4.64 15.09 -19.15
N LEU A 36 3.45 15.36 -18.60
CA LEU A 36 2.30 14.49 -18.84
C LEU A 36 1.83 14.60 -20.28
N ILE A 37 1.41 13.47 -20.84
CA ILE A 37 0.93 13.35 -22.21
C ILE A 37 -0.59 13.18 -22.31
N ALA A 38 -1.24 12.91 -21.21
CA ALA A 38 -2.68 12.70 -21.11
C ALA A 38 -3.21 13.17 -19.75
N PRO A 39 -4.47 13.60 -19.65
CA PRO A 39 -5.10 13.90 -18.36
C PRO A 39 -5.29 12.64 -17.52
N ILE A 40 -5.38 12.82 -16.21
CA ILE A 40 -5.86 11.77 -15.32
C ILE A 40 -7.38 11.76 -15.39
N LYS A 41 -7.96 10.61 -15.74
CA LYS A 41 -9.41 10.42 -15.85
C LYS A 41 -9.94 9.30 -14.98
N PHE A 42 -9.03 8.47 -14.46
CA PHE A 42 -9.32 7.35 -13.59
C PHE A 42 -8.43 7.42 -12.35
N ILE A 43 -9.03 7.28 -11.17
CA ILE A 43 -8.33 7.22 -9.89
C ILE A 43 -8.63 5.88 -9.23
N TRP A 44 -7.56 5.19 -8.83
CA TRP A 44 -7.60 4.01 -7.97
C TRP A 44 -6.96 4.37 -6.64
N ASN A 45 -7.78 4.69 -5.65
CA ASN A 45 -7.32 5.10 -4.32
C ASN A 45 -7.46 3.93 -3.35
N TYR A 46 -6.32 3.44 -2.85
CA TYR A 46 -6.28 2.35 -1.90
C TYR A 46 -5.66 2.78 -0.57
N ALA A 47 -6.28 2.35 0.53
CA ALA A 47 -5.80 2.43 1.91
C ALA A 47 -5.28 3.83 2.30
N GLY A 48 -6.00 4.85 1.91
CA GLY A 48 -5.57 6.19 2.28
C GLY A 48 -6.64 7.23 2.02
N ASN A 49 -6.83 8.10 2.97
CA ASN A 49 -7.68 9.28 2.81
C ASN A 49 -6.99 10.36 1.95
N CYS A 50 -6.26 9.91 0.89
CA CYS A 50 -5.34 10.77 0.14
C CYS A 50 -6.06 11.85 -0.67
N LEU A 51 -7.28 11.59 -1.15
CA LEU A 51 -8.01 12.58 -1.92
C LEU A 51 -8.33 13.84 -1.12
N THR A 52 -8.39 13.75 0.20
CA THR A 52 -8.81 14.87 1.05
C THR A 52 -7.84 15.24 2.16
N ASN A 53 -6.77 14.48 2.36
CA ASN A 53 -5.92 14.66 3.55
C ASN A 53 -4.44 14.89 3.28
N GLN A 54 -3.92 14.55 2.11
CA GLN A 54 -2.47 14.57 1.87
C GLN A 54 -1.91 15.87 1.28
N HIS A 55 -2.74 16.84 0.95
CA HIS A 55 -2.27 18.09 0.33
C HIS A 55 -3.04 19.30 0.81
N GLY A 56 -2.42 20.49 0.68
CA GLY A 56 -2.99 21.76 1.15
C GLY A 56 -4.04 22.41 0.26
N GLY A 57 -4.28 21.88 -0.95
CA GLY A 57 -5.15 22.49 -1.95
C GLY A 57 -6.58 21.96 -1.99
N ILE A 58 -7.13 21.48 -0.88
CA ILE A 58 -8.41 20.76 -0.84
C ILE A 58 -9.57 21.55 -1.43
N ASN A 59 -9.63 22.85 -1.19
CA ASN A 59 -10.68 23.71 -1.73
C ASN A 59 -10.58 23.88 -3.25
N GLN A 60 -9.39 23.78 -3.81
CA GLN A 60 -9.16 23.81 -5.25
C GLN A 60 -9.46 22.43 -5.88
N MET A 61 -9.12 21.38 -5.19
CA MET A 61 -9.35 20.00 -5.64
C MET A 61 -10.83 19.62 -5.65
N HIS A 62 -11.59 20.09 -4.66
CA HIS A 62 -12.99 19.72 -4.48
C HIS A 62 -13.84 19.88 -5.74
N PRO A 63 -13.88 21.05 -6.42
CA PRO A 63 -14.65 21.21 -7.65
C PRO A 63 -14.09 20.39 -8.82
N ILE A 64 -12.81 20.01 -8.79
CA ILE A 64 -12.19 19.19 -9.83
C ILE A 64 -12.67 17.74 -9.73
N LEU A 65 -12.70 17.18 -8.51
CA LEU A 65 -13.16 15.80 -8.28
C LEU A 65 -14.68 15.63 -8.43
N LEU A 66 -15.45 16.71 -8.31
CA LEU A 66 -16.91 16.69 -8.52
C LEU A 66 -17.33 16.91 -9.98
N ASP A 67 -16.37 17.13 -10.86
CA ASP A 67 -16.65 17.32 -12.29
C ASP A 67 -16.33 16.05 -13.08
N ASP A 68 -17.37 15.26 -13.38
CA ASP A 68 -17.27 14.00 -14.15
C ASP A 68 -16.66 14.18 -15.55
N LYS A 69 -16.65 15.42 -16.08
CA LYS A 69 -15.98 15.72 -17.35
C LYS A 69 -14.46 15.79 -17.20
N LYS A 70 -13.98 16.02 -15.98
CA LYS A 70 -12.55 16.08 -15.64
C LYS A 70 -12.04 14.73 -15.20
N CYS A 71 -12.58 14.18 -14.12
CA CYS A 71 -12.26 12.84 -13.63
C CYS A 71 -13.47 11.93 -13.84
N GLU A 72 -13.36 10.99 -14.76
CA GLU A 72 -14.49 10.17 -15.23
C GLU A 72 -14.83 9.05 -14.25
N THR A 73 -13.86 8.58 -13.45
CA THR A 73 -14.08 7.46 -12.52
C THR A 73 -13.13 7.52 -11.34
N ILE A 74 -13.69 7.42 -10.15
CA ILE A 74 -12.96 7.35 -8.89
C ILE A 74 -13.35 6.07 -8.16
N VAL A 75 -12.40 5.17 -7.99
CA VAL A 75 -12.53 3.98 -7.15
C VAL A 75 -11.82 4.24 -5.84
N VAL A 76 -12.52 4.03 -4.72
CA VAL A 76 -11.91 4.08 -3.38
C VAL A 76 -12.04 2.72 -2.74
N ILE A 77 -10.92 2.22 -2.24
CA ILE A 77 -10.82 0.95 -1.51
C ILE A 77 -10.35 1.29 -0.11
N ASP A 78 -11.20 1.10 0.86
CA ASP A 78 -10.89 1.45 2.24
C ASP A 78 -11.67 0.56 3.22
N THR A 79 -11.24 0.51 4.47
CA THR A 79 -11.89 -0.21 5.56
C THR A 79 -13.03 0.58 6.20
N THR A 80 -13.06 1.88 5.98
CA THR A 80 -14.05 2.81 6.56
C THR A 80 -14.49 3.85 5.53
N LEU A 81 -15.65 4.45 5.77
CA LEU A 81 -16.16 5.55 4.95
C LEU A 81 -15.42 6.86 5.27
N THR A 82 -14.23 7.01 4.69
CA THR A 82 -13.39 8.19 4.82
C THR A 82 -13.99 9.40 4.07
N PRO A 83 -13.55 10.64 4.36
CA PRO A 83 -13.90 11.79 3.52
C PRO A 83 -13.55 11.60 2.04
N SER A 84 -12.45 10.92 1.71
CA SER A 84 -12.08 10.57 0.32
C SER A 84 -13.10 9.63 -0.32
N ALA A 85 -13.67 8.69 0.42
CA ALA A 85 -14.67 7.75 -0.06
C ALA A 85 -15.97 8.45 -0.54
N ARG A 86 -16.21 9.70 -0.13
CA ARG A 86 -17.38 10.48 -0.56
C ARG A 86 -17.29 10.96 -2.02
N TYR A 87 -16.11 10.87 -2.62
CA TYR A 87 -15.90 11.19 -4.04
C TYR A 87 -15.94 9.95 -4.94
N ALA A 88 -16.07 8.76 -4.35
CA ALA A 88 -16.01 7.52 -5.09
C ALA A 88 -17.27 7.27 -5.91
N ASP A 89 -17.09 6.91 -7.18
CA ASP A 89 -18.13 6.28 -8.00
C ASP A 89 -18.30 4.82 -7.61
N PHE A 90 -17.19 4.16 -7.22
CA PHE A 90 -17.16 2.80 -6.71
C PHE A 90 -16.41 2.75 -5.38
N LEU A 91 -17.11 2.31 -4.34
CA LEU A 91 -16.52 2.07 -3.03
C LEU A 91 -16.40 0.55 -2.81
N LEU A 92 -15.17 0.08 -2.65
CA LEU A 92 -14.87 -1.34 -2.45
C LEU A 92 -14.36 -1.54 -1.02
N PRO A 93 -15.08 -2.29 -0.17
CA PRO A 93 -14.64 -2.54 1.20
C PRO A 93 -13.44 -3.48 1.22
N SER A 94 -12.36 -3.07 1.91
CA SER A 94 -11.19 -3.91 2.14
C SER A 94 -11.19 -4.51 3.54
N CYS A 95 -10.48 -5.62 3.70
CA CYS A 95 -10.27 -6.26 4.98
C CYS A 95 -9.50 -5.36 5.95
N LEU A 96 -9.82 -5.49 7.23
CA LEU A 96 -8.98 -5.06 8.33
C LEU A 96 -7.87 -6.08 8.57
N ASN A 97 -6.79 -5.67 9.25
CA ASN A 97 -5.67 -6.58 9.59
C ASN A 97 -6.11 -7.84 10.35
N LEU A 98 -7.19 -7.76 11.14
CA LEU A 98 -7.73 -8.92 11.85
C LEU A 98 -8.54 -9.88 10.96
N GLU A 99 -8.87 -9.48 9.76
CA GLU A 99 -9.71 -10.23 8.80
C GLU A 99 -8.89 -10.98 7.75
N GLU A 100 -7.58 -10.75 7.69
CA GLU A 100 -6.67 -11.43 6.76
C GLU A 100 -5.33 -11.78 7.40
N HIS A 101 -4.61 -12.70 6.79
CA HIS A 101 -3.21 -12.92 7.13
C HIS A 101 -2.34 -11.97 6.32
N ASP A 102 -1.39 -11.35 7.02
CA ASP A 102 -0.36 -10.53 6.37
C ASP A 102 0.93 -10.59 7.19
N TRP A 103 2.00 -10.05 6.67
CA TRP A 103 3.18 -9.71 7.41
C TRP A 103 3.86 -8.51 6.80
N THR A 104 4.43 -7.68 7.64
CA THR A 104 5.08 -6.45 7.21
C THR A 104 6.37 -6.20 7.97
N SER A 105 7.23 -5.42 7.38
CA SER A 105 8.43 -4.89 8.03
C SER A 105 8.48 -3.39 7.82
N ASP A 106 9.14 -2.68 8.72
CA ASP A 106 9.40 -1.26 8.52
C ASP A 106 10.54 -1.09 7.53
N GLY A 107 10.21 -0.62 6.33
CA GLY A 107 11.17 -0.31 5.29
C GLY A 107 11.86 1.05 5.44
N ASP A 108 11.29 1.96 6.24
CA ASP A 108 11.67 3.37 6.28
C ASP A 108 12.26 3.82 7.63
N SER A 109 12.12 3.05 8.67
CA SER A 109 12.68 3.40 9.98
C SER A 109 14.02 2.69 10.23
N ASN A 110 14.81 3.26 11.13
CA ASN A 110 16.06 2.63 11.59
C ASN A 110 15.81 1.48 12.59
N ILE A 111 14.57 1.03 12.73
CA ILE A 111 14.19 -0.03 13.67
C ILE A 111 13.82 -1.24 12.83
N ALA A 112 14.67 -2.26 12.82
CA ALA A 112 14.37 -3.53 12.16
C ALA A 112 13.32 -4.32 12.98
N TYR A 113 12.12 -4.45 12.47
CA TYR A 113 11.08 -5.31 13.01
C TYR A 113 10.29 -5.98 11.89
N VAL A 114 9.67 -7.10 12.23
CA VAL A 114 8.69 -7.78 11.38
C VAL A 114 7.45 -8.01 12.24
N ILE A 115 6.30 -7.65 11.70
CA ILE A 115 4.99 -7.87 12.32
C ILE A 115 4.27 -8.94 11.51
N PHE A 116 3.70 -9.91 12.19
CA PHE A 116 2.87 -10.96 11.61
C PHE A 116 1.43 -10.72 12.03
N ASP A 117 0.59 -10.39 11.07
CA ASP A 117 -0.84 -10.16 11.28
C ASP A 117 -1.60 -11.48 11.08
N ASN A 118 -2.15 -11.99 12.17
CA ASN A 118 -2.97 -13.20 12.15
C ASN A 118 -4.42 -12.86 11.86
N LYS A 119 -5.00 -13.55 10.88
CA LYS A 119 -6.45 -13.54 10.72
C LYS A 119 -7.13 -14.08 11.96
N CYS A 120 -7.95 -13.26 12.60
CA CYS A 120 -8.67 -13.58 13.84
C CYS A 120 -10.17 -13.75 13.62
N ILE A 121 -10.73 -13.11 12.60
CA ILE A 121 -12.15 -13.15 12.26
C ILE A 121 -12.33 -13.28 10.75
N GLU A 122 -13.50 -13.74 10.31
CA GLU A 122 -13.86 -13.69 8.90
C GLU A 122 -14.16 -12.25 8.46
N PRO A 123 -13.86 -11.89 7.20
CA PRO A 123 -14.19 -10.58 6.66
C PRO A 123 -15.66 -10.22 6.86
N LEU A 124 -15.92 -9.00 7.30
CA LEU A 124 -17.26 -8.52 7.55
C LEU A 124 -17.94 -8.02 6.27
N GLY A 125 -19.21 -8.41 6.07
CA GLY A 125 -19.98 -7.96 4.93
C GLY A 125 -19.40 -8.40 3.60
N GLU A 126 -19.08 -7.46 2.73
CA GLU A 126 -18.50 -7.70 1.40
C GLU A 126 -16.97 -7.42 1.35
N ALA A 127 -16.33 -7.22 2.51
CA ALA A 127 -14.91 -6.93 2.57
C ALA A 127 -14.07 -8.07 1.97
N LYS A 128 -13.05 -7.69 1.21
CA LYS A 128 -12.08 -8.59 0.60
C LYS A 128 -10.67 -8.05 0.77
N SER A 129 -9.69 -8.94 0.75
CA SER A 129 -8.31 -8.49 0.68
C SER A 129 -8.07 -7.63 -0.57
N ILE A 130 -7.12 -6.72 -0.51
CA ILE A 130 -6.75 -5.93 -1.71
C ILE A 130 -6.29 -6.85 -2.84
N TYR A 131 -5.63 -7.97 -2.49
CA TYR A 131 -5.22 -8.96 -3.46
C TYR A 131 -6.42 -9.55 -4.21
N ASP A 132 -7.46 -9.98 -3.50
CA ASP A 132 -8.65 -10.57 -4.10
C ASP A 132 -9.47 -9.56 -4.90
N ILE A 133 -9.53 -8.29 -4.45
CA ILE A 133 -10.13 -7.20 -5.22
C ILE A 133 -9.39 -7.03 -6.55
N CYS A 134 -8.05 -6.93 -6.52
CA CYS A 134 -7.25 -6.78 -7.73
C CYS A 134 -7.32 -8.04 -8.63
N ALA A 135 -7.32 -9.24 -8.05
CA ALA A 135 -7.48 -10.49 -8.80
C ALA A 135 -8.85 -10.59 -9.48
N GLY A 136 -9.89 -10.08 -8.82
CA GLY A 136 -11.23 -9.95 -9.40
C GLY A 136 -11.23 -9.04 -10.63
N VAL A 137 -10.67 -7.85 -10.50
CA VAL A 137 -10.54 -6.91 -11.64
C VAL A 137 -9.68 -7.52 -12.76
N ALA A 138 -8.57 -8.17 -12.42
CA ALA A 138 -7.70 -8.83 -13.39
C ALA A 138 -8.45 -9.97 -14.15
N ASN A 139 -9.39 -10.65 -13.47
CA ASN A 139 -10.24 -11.67 -14.11
C ASN A 139 -11.14 -11.06 -15.17
N GLU A 140 -11.83 -9.97 -14.86
CA GLU A 140 -12.70 -9.26 -15.83
C GLU A 140 -11.91 -8.69 -17.01
N LEU A 141 -10.66 -8.29 -16.78
CA LEU A 141 -9.74 -7.83 -17.83
C LEU A 141 -9.08 -8.98 -18.61
N GLY A 142 -9.32 -10.25 -18.25
CA GLY A 142 -8.74 -11.42 -18.91
C GLY A 142 -7.25 -11.64 -18.66
N VAL A 143 -6.70 -11.03 -17.57
CA VAL A 143 -5.28 -11.10 -17.23
C VAL A 143 -5.01 -11.71 -15.85
N LYS A 144 -6.00 -12.41 -15.28
CA LYS A 144 -5.91 -12.98 -13.92
C LYS A 144 -4.68 -13.87 -13.73
N GLU A 145 -4.41 -14.77 -14.68
CA GLU A 145 -3.28 -15.69 -14.58
C GLU A 145 -1.94 -14.95 -14.57
N ALA A 146 -1.80 -13.91 -15.40
CA ALA A 146 -0.61 -13.09 -15.43
C ALA A 146 -0.43 -12.28 -14.15
N PHE A 147 -1.53 -11.88 -13.49
CA PHE A 147 -1.50 -11.14 -12.22
C PHE A 147 -1.21 -12.05 -11.03
N THR A 148 -1.91 -13.19 -10.95
CA THR A 148 -1.84 -14.09 -9.78
C THR A 148 -0.74 -15.13 -9.88
N GLU A 149 -0.25 -15.46 -11.07
CA GLU A 149 0.59 -16.64 -11.36
C GLU A 149 -0.04 -17.94 -10.80
N GLY A 150 -1.38 -18.01 -10.78
CA GLY A 150 -2.14 -19.13 -10.23
C GLY A 150 -2.10 -19.26 -8.71
N ARG A 151 -1.61 -18.24 -7.98
CA ARG A 151 -1.47 -18.27 -6.50
C ARG A 151 -2.61 -17.54 -5.81
N THR A 152 -2.92 -17.98 -4.60
CA THR A 152 -3.72 -17.25 -3.62
C THR A 152 -2.85 -16.21 -2.91
N GLN A 153 -3.49 -15.28 -2.18
CA GLN A 153 -2.79 -14.34 -1.31
C GLN A 153 -1.83 -15.04 -0.33
N TYR A 154 -2.32 -16.08 0.36
CA TYR A 154 -1.51 -16.81 1.33
C TYR A 154 -0.29 -17.49 0.68
N GLN A 155 -0.45 -18.07 -0.50
CA GLN A 155 0.68 -18.67 -1.25
C GLN A 155 1.71 -17.61 -1.70
N TRP A 156 1.27 -16.39 -1.96
CA TRP A 156 2.18 -15.26 -2.20
C TRP A 156 2.94 -14.88 -0.93
N LEU A 157 2.25 -14.81 0.22
CA LEU A 157 2.88 -14.54 1.50
C LEU A 157 3.93 -15.60 1.84
N GLU A 158 3.63 -16.88 1.63
CA GLU A 158 4.60 -17.99 1.82
C GLU A 158 5.84 -17.82 0.92
N LYS A 159 5.63 -17.52 -0.36
CA LYS A 159 6.74 -17.31 -1.32
C LYS A 159 7.62 -16.14 -0.90
N LEU A 160 7.02 -14.98 -0.59
CA LEU A 160 7.75 -13.79 -0.17
C LEU A 160 8.48 -14.01 1.18
N TYR A 161 7.85 -14.73 2.09
CA TYR A 161 8.46 -15.11 3.36
C TYR A 161 9.70 -16.00 3.17
N ALA A 162 9.58 -17.01 2.31
CA ALA A 162 10.70 -17.90 2.00
C ALA A 162 11.87 -17.14 1.33
N GLU A 163 11.58 -16.10 0.55
CA GLU A 163 12.61 -15.23 -0.01
C GLU A 163 13.26 -14.35 1.07
N SER A 164 12.46 -13.77 1.96
CA SER A 164 12.95 -12.93 3.06
C SER A 164 13.80 -13.70 4.05
N ARG A 165 13.50 -14.97 4.32
CA ARG A 165 14.32 -15.84 5.16
C ARG A 165 15.75 -16.07 4.63
N LYS A 166 15.98 -15.91 3.34
CA LYS A 166 17.35 -16.00 2.79
C LYS A 166 18.22 -14.81 3.26
N ALA A 167 17.59 -13.66 3.48
CA ALA A 167 18.26 -12.47 3.99
C ALA A 167 18.27 -12.40 5.52
N ILE A 168 17.26 -12.98 6.16
CA ILE A 168 17.06 -12.98 7.62
C ILE A 168 16.87 -14.43 8.10
N PRO A 169 17.94 -15.22 8.27
CA PRO A 169 17.85 -16.63 8.64
C PRO A 169 17.26 -16.88 10.02
N GLU A 170 17.23 -15.86 10.88
CA GLU A 170 16.69 -15.88 12.26
C GLU A 170 15.16 -15.99 12.28
N LEU A 171 14.46 -15.66 11.18
CA LEU A 171 13.02 -15.84 11.08
C LEU A 171 12.64 -17.31 11.23
N PRO A 172 11.46 -17.63 11.81
CA PRO A 172 10.96 -19.00 11.93
C PRO A 172 11.04 -19.79 10.62
N PRO A 173 11.19 -21.12 10.65
CA PRO A 173 11.36 -21.94 9.46
C PRO A 173 10.24 -21.79 8.41
N THR A 174 9.01 -21.60 8.86
CA THR A 174 7.84 -21.44 8.00
C THR A 174 7.02 -20.20 8.38
N LEU A 175 6.22 -19.71 7.46
CA LEU A 175 5.29 -18.61 7.73
C LEU A 175 4.25 -19.02 8.79
N GLU A 176 3.76 -20.26 8.74
CA GLU A 176 2.83 -20.80 9.73
C GLU A 176 3.42 -20.76 11.15
N GLU A 177 4.68 -21.15 11.30
CA GLU A 177 5.36 -21.05 12.58
C GLU A 177 5.55 -19.61 13.04
N ALA A 178 5.77 -18.67 12.11
CA ALA A 178 5.90 -17.25 12.41
C ALA A 178 4.60 -16.65 12.97
N TYR A 179 3.45 -17.16 12.55
CA TYR A 179 2.14 -16.76 13.10
C TYR A 179 1.85 -17.35 14.50
N THR A 180 2.70 -18.20 15.07
CA THR A 180 2.47 -18.81 16.36
C THR A 180 2.86 -17.84 17.49
N VAL A 181 1.89 -17.41 18.30
CA VAL A 181 2.03 -16.40 19.37
C VAL A 181 3.17 -16.70 20.36
N SER A 182 3.43 -17.98 20.70
CA SER A 182 4.50 -18.38 21.62
C SER A 182 5.90 -18.02 21.13
N LYS A 183 6.15 -18.04 19.83
CA LYS A 183 7.44 -17.62 19.25
C LYS A 183 7.59 -16.11 19.19
N MET A 184 6.51 -15.36 19.00
CA MET A 184 6.57 -13.89 19.00
C MET A 184 7.13 -13.32 20.31
N TYR A 185 6.90 -13.96 21.46
CA TYR A 185 7.44 -13.51 22.73
C TYR A 185 8.96 -13.78 22.89
N GLU A 186 9.46 -14.87 22.33
CA GLU A 186 10.89 -15.17 22.34
C GLU A 186 11.64 -14.29 21.36
N ASP A 187 11.08 -14.07 20.17
CA ASP A 187 11.68 -13.24 19.13
C ASP A 187 11.64 -11.74 19.50
N ALA A 188 10.62 -11.26 20.22
CA ALA A 188 10.60 -9.91 20.78
C ALA A 188 11.75 -9.68 21.78
N LYS A 189 12.21 -10.71 22.51
CA LYS A 189 13.40 -10.61 23.35
C LYS A 189 14.68 -10.58 22.53
N LEU A 190 14.74 -11.27 21.40
CA LEU A 190 15.87 -11.24 20.46
C LEU A 190 15.97 -9.87 19.81
N VAL A 191 14.86 -9.31 19.33
CA VAL A 191 14.79 -7.95 18.75
C VAL A 191 15.18 -6.90 19.79
N ALA A 192 14.67 -7.02 21.03
CA ALA A 192 15.05 -6.13 22.12
C ALA A 192 16.53 -6.27 22.52
N SER A 193 17.14 -7.47 22.35
CA SER A 193 18.57 -7.68 22.59
C SER A 193 19.47 -7.14 21.47
N ALA A 194 18.99 -7.15 20.24
CA ALA A 194 19.70 -6.56 19.10
C ALA A 194 19.74 -5.02 19.13
N HIS A 195 18.85 -4.40 19.92
CA HIS A 195 18.81 -2.94 20.12
C HIS A 195 19.58 -2.46 21.34
N LYS A 196 20.41 -3.28 21.97
CA LYS A 196 21.38 -2.75 22.91
C LYS A 196 22.31 -1.80 22.17
N LYS A 197 22.16 -0.49 22.45
CA LYS A 197 23.16 0.50 22.03
C LYS A 197 24.54 -0.04 22.37
N PRO A 198 25.53 0.07 21.46
CA PRO A 198 26.91 -0.23 21.83
C PRO A 198 27.22 0.54 23.11
N GLU A 199 27.72 -0.15 24.12
CA GLU A 199 28.22 0.49 25.35
C GLU A 199 29.19 1.57 24.89
N LYS A 200 28.92 2.83 25.28
CA LYS A 200 29.91 3.89 25.10
C LYS A 200 31.17 3.43 25.83
N ASN A 201 32.22 3.21 25.10
CA ASN A 201 33.53 3.10 25.71
C ASN A 201 33.84 4.45 26.35
N ASP A 202 34.09 4.46 27.63
CA ASP A 202 34.50 5.62 28.46
C ASP A 202 35.92 6.15 28.07
N GLU A 203 36.34 5.94 26.84
CA GLU A 203 37.67 6.39 26.34
C GLU A 203 37.61 7.60 25.41
N ASP A 204 36.42 8.22 25.20
CA ASP A 204 36.26 9.44 24.41
C ASP A 204 35.86 10.65 25.30
N GLU A 205 36.61 10.88 26.39
CA GLU A 205 36.65 12.19 27.07
C GLU A 205 37.95 12.94 26.76
#